data_124f30e0c24f86f6219aed428826e99d
#
_entry.id   124f30e0c24f86f6219aed428826e99d
#
_cell.length_a   1.000
_cell.length_b   1.000
_cell.length_c   1.000
_cell.angle_alpha   90.00
_cell.angle_beta   90.00
_cell.angle_gamma   90.00
#
_symmetry.space_group_name_H-M   'P 1'
#
loop_
_entity.id
_entity.type
_entity.pdbx_description
1 polymer ?
#
loop_
_entity_poly.entity_id
_entity_poly.type
_entity_poly.pdbx_seq_one_letter_code
_entity_poly.pdbx_strand_id
1 'polypeptide(L)'
;MQEMQLGVIEAKFADMIWAYEPVTSSELVKLSAVEFNWKRTTTHTVIRRLCDKGLFRNDNGVIRTVISRQDFYANQSRKYVDEAFNGS
;
A
#
# COMPACT_ATOMS: atom_id res chain seq x y z
N MET A 1 -1.57 5.07 -15.46
CA MET A 1 -2.39 5.94 -15.01
C MET A 1 -3.06 5.63 -13.69
N GLN A 2 -3.69 4.51 -13.51
CA GLN A 2 -4.23 4.21 -12.20
C GLN A 2 -3.35 3.34 -11.37
N GLU A 3 -2.16 3.06 -11.84
CA GLU A 3 -1.30 2.10 -11.17
C GLU A 3 -0.99 2.48 -9.74
N MET A 4 -0.91 3.77 -9.48
CA MET A 4 -0.54 4.25 -8.15
C MET A 4 -1.74 4.66 -7.31
N GLN A 5 -2.93 4.51 -7.85
CA GLN A 5 -4.12 4.86 -7.09
C GLN A 5 -4.54 3.73 -6.18
N LEU A 6 -4.89 4.09 -4.98
CA LEU A 6 -5.37 3.14 -3.98
C LEU A 6 -6.75 3.54 -3.52
N GLY A 7 -7.60 2.55 -3.25
CA GLY A 7 -8.84 2.81 -2.56
C GLY A 7 -8.56 3.25 -1.14
N VAL A 8 -9.60 3.76 -0.47
CA VAL A 8 -9.45 4.26 0.89
C VAL A 8 -8.93 3.16 1.82
N ILE A 9 -9.49 1.97 1.71
CA ILE A 9 -9.10 0.86 2.58
C ILE A 9 -7.69 0.38 2.23
N GLU A 10 -7.37 0.32 0.94
CA GLU A 10 -6.02 -0.07 0.54
C GLU A 10 -4.99 0.94 1.04
N ALA A 11 -5.34 2.22 1.01
CA ALA A 11 -4.43 3.26 1.51
C ALA A 11 -4.20 3.10 3.01
N LYS A 12 -5.25 2.78 3.75
CA LYS A 12 -5.10 2.55 5.19
C LYS A 12 -4.22 1.35 5.47
N PHE A 13 -4.39 0.29 4.68
CA PHE A 13 -3.58 -0.90 4.83
C PHE A 13 -2.11 -0.61 4.49
N ALA A 14 -1.89 0.15 3.42
CA ALA A 14 -0.53 0.55 3.06
C ALA A 14 0.11 1.38 4.17
N ASP A 15 -0.64 2.31 4.75
CA ASP A 15 -0.14 3.09 5.87
C ASP A 15 0.28 2.19 7.04
N MET A 16 -0.50 1.15 7.29
CA MET A 16 -0.17 0.20 8.34
C MET A 16 1.16 -0.50 8.05
N ILE A 17 1.37 -0.92 6.80
CA ILE A 17 2.61 -1.58 6.44
C ILE A 17 3.79 -0.62 6.61
N TRP A 18 3.64 0.61 6.15
CA TRP A 18 4.71 1.59 6.29
C TRP A 18 5.05 1.87 7.75
N ALA A 19 4.04 1.80 8.62
CA ALA A 19 4.26 2.08 10.04
C ALA A 19 5.01 0.93 10.74
N TYR A 20 4.78 -0.29 10.30
CA TYR A 20 5.31 -1.46 10.99
C TYR A 20 6.47 -2.14 10.26
N GLU A 21 6.77 -1.72 9.05
CA GLU A 21 7.78 -2.43 8.26
C GLU A 21 9.16 -2.38 8.92
N PRO A 22 9.96 -3.43 8.75
CA PRO A 22 9.62 -4.67 8.07
C PRO A 22 8.67 -5.51 8.91
N VAL A 23 7.67 -6.04 8.26
CA VAL A 23 6.61 -6.77 8.96
C VAL A 23 6.29 -8.03 8.16
N THR A 24 6.02 -9.13 8.85
CA THR A 24 5.69 -10.37 8.16
C THR A 24 4.25 -10.37 7.69
N SER A 25 3.97 -11.15 6.65
CA SER A 25 2.60 -11.29 6.18
C SER A 25 1.71 -11.88 7.27
N SER A 26 2.24 -12.77 8.10
CA SER A 26 1.48 -13.33 9.23
C SER A 26 1.08 -12.26 10.21
N GLU A 27 1.98 -11.33 10.51
CA GLU A 27 1.66 -10.22 11.40
C GLU A 27 0.61 -9.32 10.78
N LEU A 28 0.70 -9.09 9.48
CA LEU A 28 -0.29 -8.28 8.79
C LEU A 28 -1.67 -8.92 8.80
N VAL A 29 -1.72 -10.26 8.73
CA VAL A 29 -3.00 -10.95 8.83
C VAL A 29 -3.65 -10.66 10.19
N LYS A 30 -2.85 -10.71 11.25
CA LYS A 30 -3.37 -10.43 12.60
C LYS A 30 -3.82 -8.98 12.74
N LEU A 31 -2.99 -8.06 12.26
CA LEU A 31 -3.31 -6.63 12.35
C LEU A 31 -4.56 -6.30 11.54
N SER A 32 -4.67 -6.87 10.36
CA SER A 32 -5.82 -6.59 9.50
C SER A 32 -7.11 -7.19 10.05
N ALA A 33 -7.00 -8.33 10.71
CA ALA A 33 -8.19 -8.94 11.32
C ALA A 33 -8.75 -8.03 12.39
N VAL A 34 -7.89 -7.39 13.16
CA VAL A 34 -8.32 -6.48 14.21
C VAL A 34 -8.82 -5.16 13.63
N GLU A 35 -8.06 -4.60 12.70
CA GLU A 35 -8.31 -3.25 12.20
C GLU A 35 -9.43 -3.19 11.18
N PHE A 36 -9.49 -4.20 10.29
CA PHE A 36 -10.42 -4.18 9.16
C PHE A 36 -11.39 -5.35 9.18
N ASN A 37 -11.25 -6.27 10.12
CA ASN A 37 -12.05 -7.49 10.17
C ASN A 37 -11.88 -8.32 8.89
N TRP A 38 -10.68 -8.33 8.36
CA TRP A 38 -10.37 -9.07 7.13
C TRP A 38 -10.02 -10.51 7.44
N LYS A 39 -10.40 -11.39 6.53
CA LYS A 39 -9.97 -12.77 6.56
C LYS A 39 -8.53 -12.85 6.05
N ARG A 40 -7.90 -13.96 6.37
CA ARG A 40 -6.51 -14.19 5.96
C ARG A 40 -6.37 -14.08 4.45
N THR A 41 -7.29 -14.68 3.69
CA THR A 41 -7.21 -14.64 2.24
C THR A 41 -7.34 -13.23 1.71
N THR A 42 -8.21 -12.41 2.31
CA THR A 42 -8.36 -11.03 1.90
C THR A 42 -7.07 -10.27 2.12
N THR A 43 -6.44 -10.45 3.28
CA THR A 43 -5.19 -9.77 3.58
C THR A 43 -4.11 -10.13 2.56
N HIS A 44 -3.96 -11.42 2.26
CA HIS A 44 -2.95 -11.84 1.28
C HIS A 44 -3.23 -11.28 -0.10
N THR A 45 -4.50 -11.21 -0.48
CA THR A 45 -4.87 -10.65 -1.78
C THR A 45 -4.46 -9.18 -1.87
N VAL A 46 -4.71 -8.41 -0.81
CA VAL A 46 -4.37 -6.99 -0.83
C VAL A 46 -2.86 -6.79 -0.79
N ILE A 47 -2.14 -7.60 0.00
CA ILE A 47 -0.68 -7.54 0.00
C ILE A 47 -0.15 -7.74 -1.41
N ARG A 48 -0.68 -8.74 -2.10
CA ARG A 48 -0.23 -9.04 -3.45
C ARG A 48 -0.53 -7.88 -4.40
N ARG A 49 -1.69 -7.26 -4.26
CA ARG A 49 -2.02 -6.10 -5.10
C ARG A 49 -1.04 -4.96 -4.89
N LEU A 50 -0.70 -4.68 -3.65
CA LEU A 50 0.24 -3.60 -3.36
C LEU A 50 1.63 -3.92 -3.87
N CYS A 51 2.03 -5.18 -3.81
CA CYS A 51 3.31 -5.60 -4.37
C CYS A 51 3.29 -5.48 -5.90
N ASP A 52 2.18 -5.86 -6.52
CA ASP A 52 2.04 -5.75 -7.97
C ASP A 52 2.10 -4.29 -8.43
N LYS A 53 1.61 -3.38 -7.59
CA LYS A 53 1.68 -1.95 -7.91
C LYS A 53 3.07 -1.36 -7.65
N GLY A 54 3.98 -2.14 -7.11
CA GLY A 54 5.34 -1.70 -6.92
C GLY A 54 5.60 -0.94 -5.62
N LEU A 55 4.63 -0.93 -4.71
CA LEU A 55 4.79 -0.20 -3.45
C LEU A 55 5.61 -0.98 -2.44
N PHE A 56 5.43 -2.27 -2.41
CA PHE A 56 6.08 -3.15 -1.46
C PHE A 56 6.58 -4.39 -2.17
N ARG A 57 7.40 -5.16 -1.47
CA ARG A 57 7.83 -6.46 -1.99
C ARG A 57 7.75 -7.47 -0.86
N ASN A 58 7.48 -8.71 -1.24
CA ASN A 58 7.41 -9.83 -0.32
C ASN A 58 8.73 -10.59 -0.43
N ASP A 59 9.51 -10.54 0.63
CA ASP A 59 10.82 -11.17 0.68
C ASP A 59 10.75 -12.31 1.68
N ASN A 60 10.38 -13.49 1.22
CA ASN A 60 10.24 -14.68 2.05
C ASN A 60 9.27 -14.46 3.21
N GLY A 61 8.14 -13.84 2.91
CA GLY A 61 7.13 -13.58 3.91
C GLY A 61 7.32 -12.30 4.70
N VAL A 62 8.41 -11.60 4.46
CA VAL A 62 8.65 -10.29 5.09
C VAL A 62 8.31 -9.22 4.07
N ILE A 63 7.42 -8.32 4.45
CA ILE A 63 6.97 -7.24 3.56
C ILE A 63 7.89 -6.05 3.77
N ARG A 64 8.49 -5.58 2.68
CA ARG A 64 9.42 -4.47 2.72
C ARG A 64 8.96 -3.38 1.79
N THR A 65 9.29 -2.15 2.15
CA THR A 65 8.93 -0.98 1.37
C THR A 65 9.81 -0.85 0.14
N VAL A 66 9.19 -0.67 -1.02
CA VAL A 66 9.89 -0.31 -2.25
C VAL A 66 9.77 1.19 -2.46
N ILE A 67 8.56 1.72 -2.31
CA ILE A 67 8.32 3.15 -2.40
C ILE A 67 7.88 3.62 -1.02
N SER A 68 8.56 4.61 -0.47
CA SER A 68 8.23 5.11 0.87
C SER A 68 6.87 5.81 0.84
N ARG A 69 6.27 5.91 2.02
CA ARG A 69 5.00 6.62 2.17
C ARG A 69 5.12 8.05 1.67
N GLN A 70 6.19 8.70 2.04
CA GLN A 70 6.42 10.08 1.63
C GLN A 70 6.52 10.20 0.12
N ASP A 71 7.28 9.31 -0.50
CA ASP A 71 7.45 9.33 -1.94
C ASP A 71 6.15 9.02 -2.67
N PHE A 72 5.37 8.08 -2.14
CA PHE A 72 4.11 7.72 -2.76
C PHE A 72 3.16 8.92 -2.79
N TYR A 73 3.01 9.59 -1.65
CA TYR A 73 2.09 10.72 -1.58
C TYR A 73 2.62 11.94 -2.32
N ALA A 74 3.93 12.12 -2.32
CA ALA A 74 4.53 13.21 -3.09
C ALA A 74 4.29 13.02 -4.58
N ASN A 75 4.45 11.80 -5.07
CA ASN A 75 4.20 11.50 -6.48
C ASN A 75 2.75 11.73 -6.85
N GLN A 76 1.84 11.37 -5.98
CA GLN A 76 0.43 11.60 -6.26
C GLN A 76 0.10 13.09 -6.29
N SER A 77 0.65 13.84 -5.35
CA SER A 77 0.44 15.29 -5.34
C SER A 77 0.98 15.93 -6.59
N ARG A 78 2.19 15.52 -6.98
CA ARG A 78 2.81 16.09 -8.18
C ARG A 78 1.96 15.80 -9.42
N LYS A 79 1.51 14.58 -9.54
CA LYS A 79 0.69 14.20 -10.68
C LYS A 79 -0.59 15.02 -10.72
N TYR A 80 -1.18 15.21 -9.57
CA TYR A 80 -2.41 15.97 -9.48
C TYR A 80 -2.21 17.42 -9.90
N VAL A 81 -1.11 18.02 -9.44
CA VAL A 81 -0.78 19.40 -9.78
C VAL A 81 -0.53 19.52 -11.28
N ASP A 82 0.22 18.57 -11.85
CA ASP A 82 0.49 18.59 -13.28
C ASP A 82 -0.78 18.52 -14.08
N GLU A 83 -1.70 17.67 -13.67
CA GLU A 83 -2.98 17.56 -14.36
C GLU A 83 -3.77 18.84 -14.26
N ALA A 84 -3.73 19.50 -13.13
CA ALA A 84 -4.45 20.76 -12.95
C ALA A 84 -3.91 21.83 -13.88
N PHE A 85 -2.59 21.88 -14.02
CA PHE A 85 -1.97 22.86 -14.91
C PHE A 85 -2.21 22.53 -16.36
N ASN A 86 -2.01 21.29 -16.73
CA ASN A 86 -2.12 20.87 -18.12
C ASN A 86 -3.57 20.82 -18.58
N GLY A 87 -4.47 20.54 -17.66
CA GLY A 87 -5.86 20.42 -17.99
C GLY A 87 -6.58 21.75 -18.13
N SER A 88 -5.96 22.80 -17.70
CA SER A 88 -6.60 24.12 -17.74
C SER A 88 -6.38 24.86 -19.07
#